data_b3e7287244e92a3d37fb77974516cfc8
#
_entry.id   b3e7287244e92a3d37fb77974516cfc8
#
_cell.length_a   1.000
_cell.length_b   1.000
_cell.length_c   1.000
_cell.angle_alpha   90.00
_cell.angle_beta   90.00
_cell.angle_gamma   90.00
#
_symmetry.space_group_name_H-M   'P 1'
#
loop_
_entity.id
_entity.type
_entity.pdbx_description
1 polymer ?
#
loop_
_entity_poly.entity_id
_entity_poly.type
_entity_poly.pdbx_seq_one_letter_code
_entity_poly.pdbx_strand_id
1 'polypeptide(L)'
;HTVRFADELDRLGDAKPVLVAEGGCTRPDSVRAGLLEVPVTAAVIAVHDGARPLFSRQVFEACLAALDDAHGAVPAVEVSDTLKREGPGGEVAGTADRAGLWAAQTPQVFRAAALRDAYARADLDGATDDAMLLERSGYTVRLVPSTPANLKITTPQDLPLAGALLAWEVETDV
;
A
#
# COMPACT_ATOMS: atom_id res chain seq x y z
N HIS A 1 -12.60 -10.98 14.47
CA HIS A 1 -11.24 -11.07 13.90
C HIS A 1 -10.19 -10.38 14.79
N THR A 2 -10.52 -9.29 15.47
CA THR A 2 -9.60 -8.48 16.31
C THR A 2 -8.95 -9.27 17.43
N VAL A 3 -9.69 -10.15 18.12
CA VAL A 3 -9.18 -10.98 19.23
C VAL A 3 -8.12 -11.98 18.74
N ARG A 4 -8.34 -12.64 17.58
CA ARG A 4 -7.37 -13.60 17.01
C ARG A 4 -6.06 -12.91 16.61
N PHE A 5 -6.12 -11.65 16.21
CA PHE A 5 -4.95 -10.88 15.80
C PHE A 5 -4.12 -10.48 17.04
N ALA A 6 -4.76 -10.09 18.12
CA ALA A 6 -4.08 -9.78 19.39
C ALA A 6 -3.33 -11.00 19.94
N ASP A 7 -3.96 -12.18 19.95
CA ASP A 7 -3.34 -13.43 20.42
C ASP A 7 -2.11 -13.81 19.57
N GLU A 8 -2.10 -13.50 18.27
CA GLU A 8 -0.98 -13.76 17.38
C GLU A 8 0.16 -12.77 17.58
N LEU A 9 -0.16 -11.50 17.84
CA LEU A 9 0.82 -10.47 18.16
C LEU A 9 1.55 -10.76 19.47
N ASP A 10 0.86 -11.25 20.48
CA ASP A 10 1.46 -11.63 21.77
C ASP A 10 2.49 -12.77 21.62
N ARG A 11 2.33 -13.62 20.59
CA ARG A 11 3.29 -14.69 20.26
C ARG A 11 4.56 -14.20 19.58
N LEU A 12 4.54 -13.02 18.96
CA LEU A 12 5.69 -12.46 18.24
C LEU A 12 6.76 -11.86 19.17
N GLY A 13 6.51 -11.81 20.49
CA GLY A 13 7.47 -11.36 21.49
C GLY A 13 7.81 -9.88 21.40
N ASP A 14 9.06 -9.50 21.73
CA ASP A 14 9.56 -8.12 21.88
C ASP A 14 9.51 -7.24 20.61
N ALA A 15 8.45 -7.40 19.81
CA ALA A 15 8.18 -6.50 18.69
C ALA A 15 7.96 -5.08 19.20
N LYS A 16 8.14 -4.12 18.30
CA LYS A 16 7.81 -2.70 18.56
C LYS A 16 6.34 -2.60 19.02
N PRO A 17 5.96 -1.56 19.79
CA PRO A 17 4.59 -1.39 20.25
C PRO A 17 3.59 -1.53 19.10
N VAL A 18 2.63 -2.43 19.26
CA VAL A 18 1.55 -2.67 18.31
C VAL A 18 0.23 -2.23 18.94
N LEU A 19 -0.52 -1.41 18.23
CA LEU A 19 -1.87 -1.01 18.59
C LEU A 19 -2.84 -1.62 17.60
N VAL A 20 -3.95 -2.17 18.09
CA VAL A 20 -5.00 -2.73 17.25
C VAL A 20 -6.18 -1.76 17.24
N ALA A 21 -6.47 -1.19 16.07
CA ALA A 21 -7.64 -0.36 15.86
C ALA A 21 -8.75 -1.17 15.19
N GLU A 22 -9.99 -0.90 15.57
CA GLU A 22 -11.14 -1.47 14.88
C GLU A 22 -11.30 -0.81 13.51
N GLY A 23 -11.43 -1.63 12.46
CA GLY A 23 -11.61 -1.14 11.10
C GLY A 23 -13.01 -0.56 10.86
N GLY A 24 -13.15 0.28 9.83
CA GLY A 24 -14.42 0.84 9.39
C GLY A 24 -15.12 0.01 8.32
N CYS A 25 -16.19 0.57 7.76
CA CYS A 25 -16.99 -0.09 6.70
C CYS A 25 -16.25 -0.18 5.36
N THR A 26 -15.33 0.75 5.11
CA THR A 26 -14.53 0.82 3.90
C THR A 26 -13.03 0.77 4.23
N ARG A 27 -12.18 0.57 3.20
CA ARG A 27 -10.74 0.66 3.36
C ARG A 27 -10.30 2.05 3.89
N PRO A 28 -10.73 3.18 3.30
CA PRO A 28 -10.39 4.49 3.83
C PRO A 28 -10.87 4.71 5.28
N ASP A 29 -12.04 4.19 5.66
CA ASP A 29 -12.52 4.28 7.04
C ASP A 29 -11.60 3.53 8.01
N SER A 30 -11.10 2.36 7.60
CA SER A 30 -10.16 1.56 8.40
C SER A 30 -8.82 2.28 8.58
N VAL A 31 -8.29 2.89 7.50
CA VAL A 31 -7.06 3.71 7.59
C VAL A 31 -7.29 4.93 8.48
N ARG A 32 -8.44 5.61 8.35
CA ARG A 32 -8.81 6.74 9.20
C ARG A 32 -8.85 6.36 10.68
N ALA A 33 -9.41 5.21 11.01
CA ALA A 33 -9.40 4.69 12.38
C ALA A 33 -7.97 4.44 12.88
N GLY A 34 -7.12 3.82 12.07
CA GLY A 34 -5.70 3.61 12.41
C GLY A 34 -4.94 4.92 12.59
N LEU A 35 -5.24 5.96 11.79
CA LEU A 35 -4.59 7.28 11.92
C LEU A 35 -4.86 7.97 13.25
N LEU A 36 -5.98 7.66 13.92
CA LEU A 36 -6.29 8.20 15.25
C LEU A 36 -5.37 7.62 16.34
N GLU A 37 -4.88 6.40 16.13
CA GLU A 37 -3.97 5.73 17.06
C GLU A 37 -2.50 6.12 16.85
N VAL A 38 -2.16 6.70 15.67
CA VAL A 38 -0.79 7.12 15.39
C VAL A 38 -0.45 8.38 16.20
N PRO A 39 0.68 8.40 16.94
CA PRO A 39 1.10 9.57 17.71
C PRO A 39 1.16 10.84 16.87
N VAL A 40 0.68 11.95 17.41
CA VAL A 40 0.68 13.27 16.71
C VAL A 40 2.09 13.74 16.37
N THR A 41 3.09 13.25 17.08
CA THR A 41 4.52 13.53 16.85
C THR A 41 5.13 12.75 15.70
N ALA A 42 4.41 11.77 15.12
CA ALA A 42 4.91 11.04 13.96
C ALA A 42 5.12 11.99 12.79
N ALA A 43 6.34 12.02 12.24
CA ALA A 43 6.68 12.83 11.07
C ALA A 43 6.29 12.14 9.76
N VAL A 44 6.35 10.81 9.75
CA VAL A 44 6.06 9.97 8.59
C VAL A 44 5.09 8.87 8.98
N ILE A 45 4.17 8.54 8.09
CA ILE A 45 3.23 7.42 8.22
C ILE A 45 3.34 6.56 6.97
N ALA A 46 3.47 5.25 7.17
CA ALA A 46 3.37 4.27 6.10
C ALA A 46 2.07 3.49 6.23
N VAL A 47 1.33 3.37 5.13
CA VAL A 47 0.12 2.55 5.05
C VAL A 47 0.43 1.31 4.23
N HIS A 48 0.22 0.14 4.82
CA HIS A 48 0.59 -1.12 4.19
C HIS A 48 -0.56 -2.13 4.19
N ASP A 49 -0.72 -2.79 3.04
CA ASP A 49 -1.66 -3.90 2.90
C ASP A 49 -1.17 -5.12 3.68
N GLY A 50 -1.92 -5.59 4.68
CA GLY A 50 -1.58 -6.83 5.41
C GLY A 50 -1.52 -8.09 4.53
N ALA A 51 -2.01 -8.00 3.29
CA ALA A 51 -1.93 -9.06 2.29
C ALA A 51 -0.67 -9.02 1.41
N ARG A 52 0.31 -8.14 1.70
CA ARG A 52 1.62 -8.06 1.00
C ARG A 52 2.75 -8.39 1.97
N PRO A 53 3.05 -9.67 2.21
CA PRO A 53 4.04 -10.07 3.20
C PRO A 53 5.50 -9.84 2.76
N LEU A 54 5.76 -9.61 1.47
CA LEU A 54 7.09 -9.61 0.85
C LEU A 54 7.51 -8.21 0.38
N PHE A 55 7.30 -7.17 1.19
CA PHE A 55 7.79 -5.85 0.82
C PHE A 55 9.30 -5.70 1.08
N SER A 56 10.02 -5.15 0.10
CA SER A 56 11.46 -4.93 0.20
C SER A 56 11.78 -3.74 1.10
N ARG A 57 12.73 -3.92 2.03
CA ARG A 57 13.29 -2.83 2.82
C ARG A 57 13.91 -1.74 1.95
N GLN A 58 14.61 -2.12 0.89
CA GLN A 58 15.22 -1.17 -0.05
C GLN A 58 14.17 -0.28 -0.73
N VAL A 59 13.05 -0.86 -1.18
CA VAL A 59 11.94 -0.09 -1.76
C VAL A 59 11.32 0.86 -0.74
N PHE A 60 11.19 0.41 0.51
CA PHE A 60 10.67 1.25 1.59
C PHE A 60 11.61 2.44 1.88
N GLU A 61 12.92 2.21 1.95
CA GLU A 61 13.93 3.26 2.13
C GLU A 61 13.93 4.26 0.96
N ALA A 62 13.75 3.78 -0.27
CA ALA A 62 13.59 4.64 -1.44
C ALA A 62 12.31 5.51 -1.37
N CYS A 63 11.20 4.95 -0.85
CA CYS A 63 9.99 5.73 -0.60
C CYS A 63 10.22 6.80 0.48
N LEU A 64 10.97 6.50 1.54
CA LEU A 64 11.32 7.49 2.56
C LEU A 64 12.16 8.63 1.96
N ALA A 65 13.16 8.31 1.16
CA ALA A 65 14.01 9.31 0.50
C ALA A 65 13.21 10.20 -0.48
N ALA A 66 12.21 9.64 -1.16
CA ALA A 66 11.35 10.42 -2.07
C ALA A 66 10.51 11.50 -1.36
N LEU A 67 10.37 11.42 -0.03
CA LEU A 67 9.69 12.46 0.74
C LEU A 67 10.51 13.75 0.86
N ASP A 68 11.77 13.80 0.45
CA ASP A 68 12.56 15.03 0.52
C ASP A 68 11.96 16.14 -0.36
N ASP A 69 11.37 15.78 -1.50
CA ASP A 69 10.74 16.67 -2.46
C ASP A 69 9.23 16.41 -2.72
N ALA A 70 8.62 15.50 -1.97
CA ALA A 70 7.22 15.13 -2.10
C ALA A 70 6.49 15.00 -0.75
N HIS A 71 5.18 14.89 -0.81
CA HIS A 71 4.32 14.70 0.37
C HIS A 71 3.94 13.23 0.57
N GLY A 72 4.05 12.43 -0.50
CA GLY A 72 3.83 11.01 -0.50
C GLY A 72 4.71 10.29 -1.52
N ALA A 73 4.96 9.01 -1.29
CA ALA A 73 5.68 8.12 -2.18
C ALA A 73 4.96 6.77 -2.27
N VAL A 74 4.79 6.28 -3.49
CA VAL A 74 4.06 5.06 -3.81
C VAL A 74 4.99 4.10 -4.54
N PRO A 75 5.31 2.94 -3.96
CA PRO A 75 6.00 1.90 -4.71
C PRO A 75 5.08 1.38 -5.81
N ALA A 76 5.62 1.22 -7.01
CA ALA A 76 4.82 0.78 -8.14
C ALA A 76 5.66 0.02 -9.17
N VAL A 77 5.01 -0.79 -9.99
CA VAL A 77 5.61 -1.49 -11.12
C VAL A 77 4.97 -1.01 -12.42
N GLU A 78 5.78 -0.87 -13.47
CA GLU A 78 5.24 -0.53 -14.79
C GLU A 78 4.29 -1.63 -15.28
N VAL A 79 3.19 -1.23 -15.88
CA VAL A 79 2.24 -2.17 -16.48
C VAL A 79 2.86 -2.82 -17.72
N SER A 80 3.13 -4.13 -17.66
CA SER A 80 3.70 -4.91 -18.73
C SER A 80 2.67 -5.48 -19.69
N ASP A 81 1.46 -5.77 -19.19
CA ASP A 81 0.41 -6.40 -19.98
C ASP A 81 -0.35 -5.41 -20.87
N THR A 82 -0.95 -5.92 -21.95
CA THR A 82 -1.88 -5.14 -22.76
C THR A 82 -3.20 -4.99 -22.06
N LEU A 83 -3.58 -3.76 -21.70
CA LEU A 83 -4.83 -3.45 -21.01
C LEU A 83 -5.97 -3.32 -22.02
N LYS A 84 -7.08 -4.02 -21.78
CA LYS A 84 -8.32 -3.93 -22.56
C LYS A 84 -9.40 -3.20 -21.76
N ARG A 85 -10.21 -2.41 -22.47
CA ARG A 85 -11.45 -1.84 -21.92
C ARG A 85 -12.59 -2.79 -22.26
N GLU A 86 -13.38 -3.12 -21.26
CA GLU A 86 -14.59 -3.92 -21.41
C GLU A 86 -15.76 -3.04 -21.85
N GLY A 87 -16.54 -3.53 -22.78
CA GLY A 87 -17.83 -2.98 -23.18
C GLY A 87 -18.99 -3.58 -22.39
N PRO A 88 -20.20 -3.04 -22.55
CA PRO A 88 -21.37 -3.43 -21.75
C PRO A 88 -21.75 -4.92 -21.84
N GLY A 89 -21.39 -5.61 -22.91
CA GLY A 89 -21.66 -7.04 -23.13
C GLY A 89 -20.48 -7.97 -22.85
N GLY A 90 -19.39 -7.47 -22.27
CA GLY A 90 -18.17 -8.26 -22.00
C GLY A 90 -17.19 -8.33 -23.21
N GLU A 91 -17.54 -7.68 -24.32
CA GLU A 91 -16.68 -7.55 -25.50
C GLU A 91 -15.52 -6.58 -25.26
N VAL A 92 -14.47 -6.69 -26.06
CA VAL A 92 -13.37 -5.71 -26.02
C VAL A 92 -13.79 -4.42 -26.71
N ALA A 93 -14.05 -3.37 -25.92
CA ALA A 93 -14.39 -2.03 -26.42
C ALA A 93 -13.16 -1.24 -26.92
N GLY A 94 -11.94 -1.67 -26.54
CA GLY A 94 -10.72 -1.02 -27.00
C GLY A 94 -9.48 -1.46 -26.23
N THR A 95 -8.32 -0.99 -26.68
CA THR A 95 -7.05 -1.18 -25.99
C THR A 95 -6.63 0.14 -25.36
N ALA A 96 -6.29 0.12 -24.09
CA ALA A 96 -5.74 1.30 -23.41
C ALA A 96 -4.25 1.42 -23.69
N ASP A 97 -3.78 2.64 -23.95
CA ASP A 97 -2.35 2.92 -23.93
C ASP A 97 -1.81 2.73 -22.51
N ARG A 98 -0.76 1.94 -22.37
CA ARG A 98 -0.12 1.66 -21.09
C ARG A 98 1.10 2.54 -20.80
N ALA A 99 1.51 3.37 -21.75
CA ALA A 99 2.64 4.26 -21.56
C ALA A 99 2.39 5.17 -20.33
N GLY A 100 3.30 5.14 -19.36
CA GLY A 100 3.18 5.89 -18.12
C GLY A 100 2.16 5.34 -17.12
N LEU A 101 1.59 4.16 -17.35
CA LEU A 101 0.73 3.49 -16.36
C LEU A 101 1.56 2.58 -15.45
N TRP A 102 1.31 2.74 -14.16
CA TRP A 102 1.97 1.99 -13.10
C TRP A 102 0.93 1.31 -12.21
N ALA A 103 1.21 0.08 -11.81
CA ALA A 103 0.41 -0.63 -10.83
C ALA A 103 0.95 -0.30 -9.43
N ALA A 104 0.18 0.49 -8.69
CA ALA A 104 0.51 0.92 -7.33
C ALA A 104 0.55 -0.25 -6.36
N GLN A 105 1.52 -0.22 -5.47
CA GLN A 105 1.69 -1.19 -4.39
C GLN A 105 1.71 -0.47 -3.02
N THR A 106 1.97 -1.22 -1.96
CA THR A 106 2.23 -0.72 -0.62
C THR A 106 3.49 -1.37 -0.05
N PRO A 107 4.17 -0.77 0.95
CA PRO A 107 3.74 0.38 1.76
C PRO A 107 3.78 1.70 1.01
N GLN A 108 2.69 2.47 1.06
CA GLN A 108 2.67 3.87 0.63
C GLN A 108 3.13 4.75 1.79
N VAL A 109 4.07 5.64 1.54
CA VAL A 109 4.75 6.39 2.59
C VAL A 109 4.45 7.88 2.44
N PHE A 110 4.09 8.53 3.54
CA PHE A 110 3.58 9.90 3.51
C PHE A 110 4.18 10.76 4.61
N ARG A 111 4.32 12.05 4.35
CA ARG A 111 4.45 13.04 5.42
C ARG A 111 3.17 13.01 6.25
N ALA A 112 3.29 12.79 7.56
CA ALA A 112 2.13 12.57 8.43
C ALA A 112 1.14 13.73 8.40
N ALA A 113 1.62 14.98 8.34
CA ALA A 113 0.77 16.15 8.24
C ALA A 113 -0.08 16.16 6.96
N ALA A 114 0.51 15.82 5.81
CA ALA A 114 -0.19 15.78 4.53
C ALA A 114 -1.25 14.67 4.50
N LEU A 115 -0.93 13.46 5.00
CA LEU A 115 -1.89 12.37 5.06
C LEU A 115 -3.08 12.70 5.96
N ARG A 116 -2.83 13.24 7.16
CA ARG A 116 -3.89 13.64 8.09
C ARG A 116 -4.79 14.72 7.49
N ASP A 117 -4.21 15.72 6.84
CA ASP A 117 -4.95 16.79 6.19
C ASP A 117 -5.78 16.27 5.02
N ALA A 118 -5.23 15.37 4.18
CA ALA A 118 -5.96 14.73 3.10
C ALA A 118 -7.17 13.94 3.62
N TYR A 119 -7.01 13.16 4.69
CA TYR A 119 -8.11 12.43 5.33
C TYR A 119 -9.16 13.32 6.01
N ALA A 120 -8.79 14.54 6.39
CA ALA A 120 -9.72 15.50 6.99
C ALA A 120 -10.56 16.25 5.94
N ARG A 121 -10.03 16.45 4.73
CA ARG A 121 -10.62 17.34 3.71
C ARG A 121 -11.10 16.65 2.45
N ALA A 122 -10.46 15.56 2.04
CA ALA A 122 -10.81 14.89 0.79
C ALA A 122 -12.12 14.11 0.93
N ASP A 123 -12.84 14.03 -0.18
CA ASP A 123 -13.90 13.04 -0.32
C ASP A 123 -13.26 11.65 -0.37
N LEU A 124 -13.66 10.79 0.56
CA LEU A 124 -13.16 9.42 0.68
C LEU A 124 -13.86 8.46 -0.28
N ASP A 125 -14.97 8.87 -0.88
CA ASP A 125 -15.76 8.02 -1.76
C ASP A 125 -14.97 7.66 -3.03
N GLY A 126 -14.99 6.37 -3.38
CA GLY A 126 -14.25 5.85 -4.52
C GLY A 126 -12.72 5.93 -4.40
N ALA A 127 -12.16 6.27 -3.23
CA ALA A 127 -10.72 6.23 -3.04
C ALA A 127 -10.21 4.77 -3.01
N THR A 128 -9.37 4.44 -3.96
CA THR A 128 -8.80 3.08 -4.10
C THR A 128 -7.51 2.89 -3.28
N ASP A 129 -6.79 3.98 -3.02
CA ASP A 129 -5.60 4.02 -2.17
C ASP A 129 -5.46 5.38 -1.45
N ASP A 130 -4.43 5.50 -0.62
CA ASP A 130 -4.21 6.70 0.20
C ASP A 130 -3.55 7.82 -0.61
N ALA A 131 -2.75 7.47 -1.61
CA ALA A 131 -2.13 8.41 -2.53
C ALA A 131 -3.18 9.24 -3.27
N MET A 132 -4.28 8.62 -3.71
CA MET A 132 -5.39 9.31 -4.38
C MET A 132 -5.99 10.43 -3.52
N LEU A 133 -6.05 10.27 -2.20
CA LEU A 133 -6.54 11.32 -1.30
C LEU A 133 -5.57 12.51 -1.23
N LEU A 134 -4.26 12.24 -1.25
CA LEU A 134 -3.25 13.28 -1.34
C LEU A 134 -3.35 14.04 -2.67
N GLU A 135 -3.49 13.32 -3.78
CA GLU A 135 -3.66 13.89 -5.12
C GLU A 135 -4.89 14.79 -5.19
N ARG A 136 -6.05 14.33 -4.69
CA ARG A 136 -7.29 15.12 -4.59
C ARG A 136 -7.12 16.38 -3.73
N SER A 137 -6.20 16.35 -2.77
CA SER A 137 -5.88 17.46 -1.88
C SER A 137 -4.80 18.40 -2.44
N GLY A 138 -4.27 18.14 -3.64
CA GLY A 138 -3.26 18.95 -4.32
C GLY A 138 -1.83 18.72 -3.84
N TYR A 139 -1.58 17.63 -3.11
CA TYR A 139 -0.24 17.25 -2.67
C TYR A 139 0.52 16.49 -3.76
N THR A 140 1.83 16.68 -3.80
CA THR A 140 2.72 15.94 -4.70
C THR A 140 2.97 14.54 -4.17
N VAL A 141 2.75 13.53 -5.02
CA VAL A 141 3.07 12.12 -4.75
C VAL A 141 4.07 11.62 -5.80
N ARG A 142 5.11 10.90 -5.38
CA ARG A 142 6.13 10.30 -6.25
C ARG A 142 5.88 8.82 -6.44
N LEU A 143 6.02 8.35 -7.68
CA LEU A 143 6.16 6.92 -7.96
C LEU A 143 7.61 6.50 -7.66
N VAL A 144 7.75 5.37 -6.98
CA VAL A 144 9.04 4.73 -6.68
C VAL A 144 9.05 3.36 -7.35
N PRO A 145 10.02 3.07 -8.23
CA PRO A 145 10.12 1.75 -8.85
C PRO A 145 10.20 0.63 -7.82
N SER A 146 9.41 -0.40 -8.02
CA SER A 146 9.29 -1.57 -7.15
C SER A 146 9.40 -2.86 -7.98
N THR A 147 9.14 -3.99 -7.35
CA THR A 147 9.23 -5.32 -7.94
C THR A 147 7.90 -6.06 -7.92
N PRO A 148 7.62 -6.92 -8.91
CA PRO A 148 6.48 -7.84 -8.87
C PRO A 148 6.51 -8.81 -7.68
N ALA A 149 7.69 -9.05 -7.07
CA ALA A 149 7.82 -9.89 -5.88
C ALA A 149 7.04 -9.35 -4.66
N ASN A 150 6.78 -8.02 -4.60
CA ASN A 150 5.87 -7.42 -3.61
C ASN A 150 4.40 -7.76 -3.92
N LEU A 151 4.14 -9.06 -4.02
CA LEU A 151 2.85 -9.65 -4.38
C LEU A 151 1.77 -9.34 -3.34
N LYS A 152 0.57 -9.03 -3.81
CA LYS A 152 -0.64 -9.00 -2.96
C LYS A 152 -1.32 -10.37 -3.01
N ILE A 153 -1.42 -11.05 -1.88
CA ILE A 153 -2.15 -12.31 -1.75
C ILE A 153 -3.65 -12.01 -1.75
N THR A 154 -4.32 -12.30 -2.84
CA THR A 154 -5.76 -12.05 -3.05
C THR A 154 -6.55 -13.32 -3.29
N THR A 155 -5.88 -14.37 -3.77
CA THR A 155 -6.46 -15.67 -4.06
C THR A 155 -5.65 -16.79 -3.39
N PRO A 156 -6.24 -17.99 -3.19
CA PRO A 156 -5.49 -19.14 -2.66
C PRO A 156 -4.29 -19.54 -3.51
N GLN A 157 -4.31 -19.26 -4.81
CA GLN A 157 -3.21 -19.55 -5.75
C GLN A 157 -1.99 -18.66 -5.51
N ASP A 158 -2.16 -17.50 -4.89
CA ASP A 158 -1.05 -16.57 -4.58
C ASP A 158 -0.18 -17.09 -3.44
N LEU A 159 -0.71 -17.96 -2.55
CA LEU A 159 0.04 -18.46 -1.40
C LEU A 159 1.27 -19.30 -1.77
N PRO A 160 1.18 -20.31 -2.67
CA PRO A 160 2.36 -21.04 -3.12
C PRO A 160 3.38 -20.15 -3.81
N LEU A 161 2.92 -19.14 -4.58
CA LEU A 161 3.80 -18.19 -5.23
C LEU A 161 4.55 -17.33 -4.22
N ALA A 162 3.85 -16.80 -3.22
CA ALA A 162 4.47 -16.04 -2.12
C ALA A 162 5.49 -16.90 -1.36
N GLY A 163 5.18 -18.18 -1.09
CA GLY A 163 6.10 -19.12 -0.45
C GLY A 163 7.38 -19.36 -1.27
N ALA A 164 7.25 -19.50 -2.59
CA ALA A 164 8.39 -19.68 -3.49
C ALA A 164 9.28 -18.42 -3.55
N LEU A 165 8.67 -17.24 -3.61
CA LEU A 165 9.39 -15.95 -3.59
C LEU A 165 10.15 -15.76 -2.28
N LEU A 166 9.53 -16.06 -1.14
CA LEU A 166 10.18 -15.98 0.17
C LEU A 166 11.38 -16.92 0.27
N ALA A 167 11.26 -18.16 -0.22
CA ALA A 167 12.36 -19.12 -0.23
C ALA A 167 13.53 -18.62 -1.08
N TRP A 168 13.25 -18.01 -2.23
CA TRP A 168 14.27 -17.46 -3.13
C TRP A 168 15.00 -16.24 -2.52
N GLU A 169 14.29 -15.34 -1.82
CA GLU A 169 14.91 -14.20 -1.11
C GLU A 169 15.89 -14.70 -0.04
N VAL A 170 15.52 -15.70 0.75
CA VAL A 170 16.39 -16.29 1.80
C VAL A 170 17.65 -16.90 1.20
N GLU A 171 17.59 -17.51 0.02
CA GLU A 171 18.75 -18.10 -0.67
C GLU A 171 19.69 -17.05 -1.29
N THR A 172 19.18 -15.85 -1.61
CA THR A 172 19.98 -14.80 -2.28
C THR A 172 20.59 -13.77 -1.31
N ASP A 173 20.12 -13.71 -0.07
CA ASP A 173 20.66 -12.84 1.00
C ASP A 173 21.84 -13.49 1.77
N VAL A 174 22.41 -14.64 1.30
CA VAL A 174 23.54 -15.35 1.91
C VAL A 174 24.87 -15.02 1.20
#